data_10b2f095aa9a67e6f5a94cc5956fc216
#
_entry.id   10b2f095aa9a67e6f5a94cc5956fc216
#
_cell.length_a   1.000
_cell.length_b   1.000
_cell.length_c   1.000
_cell.angle_alpha   90.00
_cell.angle_beta   90.00
_cell.angle_gamma   90.00
#
_symmetry.space_group_name_H-M   'P 1'
#
loop_
_entity.id
_entity.type
_entity.pdbx_description
1 polymer ?
#
loop_
_entity_poly.entity_id
_entity_poly.type
_entity_poly.pdbx_seq_one_letter_code
_entity_poly.pdbx_strand_id
1 'polypeptide(L)'
;MNTKYLTTLEYDKVLNTLSTYCKTYLGKEKIINLLPNFNKQSVVSSLEATKEAVSLIYRNGNIPLSDIPDISIPIKTIESYGTLSSISLLNIARFLKIAREVKDYFFSLEDINLEEYSRLYDMFDLIYTNKSIEEKIFSIIIDENTIADDASPNLNSLRKQSKKLEQDNRGGLNSFIHSSTYSKYIME
;
A
#
# COMPACT_ATOMS: atom_id res chain seq x y z
N MET A 1 0.72 26.07 24.83
CA MET A 1 -0.62 26.67 24.76
C MET A 1 -1.52 25.96 25.76
N ASN A 2 -2.35 26.69 26.50
CA ASN A 2 -3.20 26.06 27.53
C ASN A 2 -4.36 25.32 26.83
N THR A 3 -4.45 24.00 26.98
CA THR A 3 -5.47 23.11 26.40
C THR A 3 -6.90 23.58 26.72
N LYS A 4 -7.10 24.27 27.85
CA LYS A 4 -8.39 24.83 28.27
C LYS A 4 -9.00 25.78 27.22
N TYR A 5 -8.18 26.59 26.55
CA TYR A 5 -8.71 27.51 25.52
C TYR A 5 -9.15 26.76 24.24
N LEU A 6 -8.44 25.69 23.88
CA LEU A 6 -8.81 24.87 22.71
C LEU A 6 -10.15 24.18 22.95
N THR A 7 -10.38 23.66 24.16
CA THR A 7 -11.66 23.01 24.49
C THR A 7 -12.80 24.03 24.55
N THR A 8 -12.55 25.23 25.12
CA THR A 8 -13.58 26.31 25.18
C THR A 8 -13.99 26.77 23.78
N LEU A 9 -13.05 26.79 22.82
CA LEU A 9 -13.30 27.16 21.43
C LEU A 9 -13.77 25.98 20.54
N GLU A 10 -14.02 24.82 21.16
CA GLU A 10 -14.44 23.60 20.47
C GLU A 10 -13.52 23.19 19.31
N TYR A 11 -12.21 23.51 19.43
CA TYR A 11 -11.20 23.24 18.40
C TYR A 11 -11.08 21.75 18.06
N ASP A 12 -11.26 20.88 19.04
CA ASP A 12 -11.34 19.43 18.90
C ASP A 12 -12.46 18.98 17.94
N LYS A 13 -13.62 19.63 17.96
CA LYS A 13 -14.72 19.34 17.03
C LYS A 13 -14.34 19.70 15.59
N VAL A 14 -13.63 20.83 15.41
CA VAL A 14 -13.13 21.24 14.08
C VAL A 14 -12.13 20.21 13.56
N LEU A 15 -11.16 19.78 14.38
CA LEU A 15 -10.18 18.76 14.00
C LEU A 15 -10.84 17.41 13.70
N ASN A 16 -11.79 16.97 14.51
CA ASN A 16 -12.54 15.75 14.27
C ASN A 16 -13.29 15.80 12.93
N THR A 17 -14.00 16.89 12.65
CA THR A 17 -14.69 17.09 11.37
C THR A 17 -13.69 17.07 10.20
N LEU A 18 -12.57 17.79 10.32
CA LEU A 18 -11.54 17.83 9.30
C LEU A 18 -10.92 16.43 9.04
N SER A 19 -10.73 15.65 10.10
CA SER A 19 -10.18 14.29 10.01
C SER A 19 -11.06 13.33 9.21
N THR A 20 -12.37 13.56 9.13
CA THR A 20 -13.28 12.72 8.33
C THR A 20 -13.04 12.83 6.82
N TYR A 21 -12.45 13.93 6.37
CA TYR A 21 -12.08 14.14 4.96
C TYR A 21 -10.74 13.53 4.59
N CYS A 22 -9.93 13.11 5.59
CA CYS A 22 -8.64 12.50 5.32
C CYS A 22 -8.79 11.10 4.76
N LYS A 23 -8.06 10.81 3.68
CA LYS A 23 -8.03 9.50 3.02
C LYS A 23 -6.99 8.55 3.62
N THR A 24 -5.99 9.07 4.34
CA THR A 24 -4.88 8.29 4.87
C THR A 24 -4.87 8.29 6.39
N TYR A 25 -4.39 7.21 7.01
CA TYR A 25 -4.21 7.12 8.45
C TYR A 25 -3.28 8.23 8.96
N LEU A 26 -2.11 8.40 8.32
CA LEU A 26 -1.13 9.42 8.69
C LEU A 26 -1.69 10.85 8.54
N GLY A 27 -2.53 11.08 7.54
CA GLY A 27 -3.24 12.35 7.37
C GLY A 27 -4.19 12.62 8.53
N LYS A 28 -4.97 11.62 8.96
CA LYS A 28 -5.86 11.73 10.11
C LYS A 28 -5.09 12.02 11.40
N GLU A 29 -4.01 11.29 11.65
CA GLU A 29 -3.16 11.49 12.81
C GLU A 29 -2.56 12.90 12.83
N LYS A 30 -2.06 13.38 11.70
CA LYS A 30 -1.52 14.74 11.57
C LYS A 30 -2.57 15.81 11.86
N ILE A 31 -3.81 15.64 11.39
CA ILE A 31 -4.91 16.57 11.67
C ILE A 31 -5.30 16.57 13.14
N ILE A 32 -5.49 15.40 13.75
CA ILE A 32 -5.91 15.30 15.16
C ILE A 32 -4.87 15.94 16.08
N ASN A 33 -3.59 15.84 15.74
CA ASN A 33 -2.48 16.42 16.49
C ASN A 33 -2.13 17.86 16.06
N LEU A 34 -2.91 18.47 15.16
CA LEU A 34 -2.65 19.82 14.67
C LEU A 34 -2.88 20.85 15.79
N LEU A 35 -1.88 21.68 16.03
CA LEU A 35 -1.97 22.78 16.98
C LEU A 35 -1.96 24.12 16.24
N PRO A 36 -2.63 25.16 16.80
CA PRO A 36 -2.55 26.50 16.26
C PRO A 36 -1.12 27.00 16.19
N ASN A 37 -0.73 27.54 15.06
CA ASN A 37 0.61 28.08 14.83
C ASN A 37 0.56 29.62 14.85
N PHE A 38 1.50 30.23 15.60
CA PHE A 38 1.59 31.69 15.75
C PHE A 38 2.71 32.31 14.89
N ASN A 39 3.49 31.49 14.20
CA ASN A 39 4.49 31.99 13.25
C ASN A 39 3.80 32.36 11.95
N LYS A 40 3.77 33.67 11.65
CA LYS A 40 3.10 34.23 10.47
C LYS A 40 3.60 33.59 9.16
N GLN A 41 4.92 33.44 8.99
CA GLN A 41 5.50 32.86 7.77
C GLN A 41 5.06 31.41 7.56
N SER A 42 5.10 30.60 8.62
CA SER A 42 4.67 29.20 8.58
C SER A 42 3.18 29.08 8.26
N VAL A 43 2.33 29.92 8.87
CA VAL A 43 0.88 29.95 8.59
C VAL A 43 0.61 30.34 7.13
N VAL A 44 1.24 31.41 6.64
CA VAL A 44 1.09 31.85 5.24
C VAL A 44 1.53 30.75 4.28
N SER A 45 2.69 30.12 4.52
CA SER A 45 3.18 29.04 3.67
C SER A 45 2.21 27.83 3.62
N SER A 46 1.64 27.45 4.78
CA SER A 46 0.66 26.35 4.83
C SER A 46 -0.66 26.69 4.13
N LEU A 47 -1.11 27.94 4.25
CA LEU A 47 -2.33 28.41 3.55
C LEU A 47 -2.13 28.46 2.02
N GLU A 48 -0.96 28.90 1.57
CA GLU A 48 -0.63 28.91 0.14
C GLU A 48 -0.53 27.48 -0.42
N ALA A 49 0.12 26.53 0.28
CA ALA A 49 0.11 25.13 -0.13
C ALA A 49 -1.31 24.53 -0.19
N THR A 50 -2.16 24.90 0.76
CA THR A 50 -3.58 24.49 0.73
C THR A 50 -4.31 25.09 -0.47
N LYS A 51 -4.07 26.37 -0.79
CA LYS A 51 -4.65 27.04 -1.96
C LYS A 51 -4.20 26.40 -3.27
N GLU A 52 -2.91 26.08 -3.38
CA GLU A 52 -2.36 25.32 -4.53
C GLU A 52 -3.06 23.97 -4.67
N ALA A 53 -3.24 23.22 -3.57
CA ALA A 53 -3.90 21.91 -3.59
C ALA A 53 -5.39 22.01 -4.02
N VAL A 54 -6.12 23.02 -3.52
CA VAL A 54 -7.51 23.27 -3.94
C VAL A 54 -7.58 23.59 -5.41
N SER A 55 -6.69 24.48 -5.92
CA SER A 55 -6.62 24.84 -7.34
C SER A 55 -6.30 23.61 -8.20
N LEU A 56 -5.35 22.79 -7.79
CA LEU A 56 -4.96 21.57 -8.50
C LEU A 56 -6.15 20.60 -8.63
N ILE A 57 -6.84 20.32 -7.52
CA ILE A 57 -7.99 19.41 -7.51
C ILE A 57 -9.13 19.95 -8.35
N TYR A 58 -9.38 21.26 -8.29
CA TYR A 58 -10.47 21.89 -9.06
C TYR A 58 -10.22 21.81 -10.57
N ARG A 59 -8.98 22.01 -11.02
CA ARG A 59 -8.63 22.01 -12.45
C ARG A 59 -8.41 20.60 -13.02
N ASN A 60 -7.78 19.71 -12.24
CA ASN A 60 -7.25 18.44 -12.74
C ASN A 60 -7.93 17.20 -12.11
N GLY A 61 -8.89 17.42 -11.19
CA GLY A 61 -9.57 16.33 -10.49
C GLY A 61 -8.82 15.81 -9.27
N ASN A 62 -9.35 14.75 -8.69
CA ASN A 62 -8.84 14.23 -7.44
C ASN A 62 -7.48 13.53 -7.59
N ILE A 63 -6.60 13.78 -6.63
CA ILE A 63 -5.34 13.03 -6.49
C ILE A 63 -5.67 11.57 -6.14
N PRO A 64 -5.00 10.56 -6.73
CA PRO A 64 -5.26 9.14 -6.51
C PRO A 64 -4.78 8.67 -5.13
N LEU A 65 -5.39 9.16 -4.06
CA LEU A 65 -5.09 8.86 -2.66
C LEU A 65 -6.17 7.94 -2.07
N SER A 66 -6.35 6.74 -2.61
CA SER A 66 -7.33 5.77 -2.10
C SER A 66 -6.64 4.57 -1.48
N ASP A 67 -7.21 4.08 -0.36
CA ASP A 67 -6.84 2.81 0.27
C ASP A 67 -5.34 2.61 0.56
N ILE A 68 -4.68 3.69 1.00
CA ILE A 68 -3.27 3.63 1.37
C ILE A 68 -3.10 2.76 2.62
N PRO A 69 -2.42 1.61 2.52
CA PRO A 69 -2.22 0.74 3.66
C PRO A 69 -1.28 1.36 4.69
N ASP A 70 -1.52 1.09 5.96
CA ASP A 70 -0.57 1.43 7.03
C ASP A 70 0.59 0.44 7.01
N ILE A 71 1.79 0.96 6.74
CA ILE A 71 3.04 0.19 6.72
C ILE A 71 3.94 0.44 7.94
N SER A 72 3.43 1.11 8.98
CA SER A 72 4.21 1.46 10.17
C SER A 72 4.73 0.23 10.90
N ILE A 73 3.90 -0.82 11.04
CA ILE A 73 4.31 -2.09 11.67
C ILE A 73 5.32 -2.84 10.79
N PRO A 74 5.07 -3.07 9.48
CA PRO A 74 6.07 -3.63 8.58
C PRO A 74 7.44 -2.95 8.64
N ILE A 75 7.49 -1.60 8.65
CA ILE A 75 8.75 -0.85 8.75
C ILE A 75 9.47 -1.15 10.07
N LYS A 76 8.78 -1.08 11.21
CA LYS A 76 9.37 -1.40 12.52
C LYS A 76 9.90 -2.83 12.58
N THR A 77 9.20 -3.77 11.93
CA THR A 77 9.65 -5.16 11.83
C THR A 77 10.95 -5.28 11.05
N ILE A 78 11.09 -4.57 9.94
CA ILE A 78 12.35 -4.53 9.15
C ILE A 78 13.48 -3.90 9.96
N GLU A 79 13.23 -2.78 10.63
CA GLU A 79 14.22 -2.09 11.48
C GLU A 79 14.75 -2.99 12.59
N SER A 80 13.93 -3.90 13.09
CA SER A 80 14.32 -4.92 14.09
C SER A 80 14.85 -6.20 13.47
N TYR A 81 15.20 -6.23 12.19
CA TYR A 81 15.64 -7.42 11.45
C TYR A 81 14.66 -8.60 11.49
N GLY A 82 13.38 -8.31 11.65
CA GLY A 82 12.32 -9.32 11.65
C GLY A 82 11.94 -9.78 10.24
N THR A 83 11.18 -10.87 10.18
CA THR A 83 10.66 -11.41 8.91
C THR A 83 9.25 -10.90 8.66
N LEU A 84 8.99 -10.44 7.43
CA LEU A 84 7.67 -9.97 7.01
C LEU A 84 6.80 -11.13 6.51
N SER A 85 5.51 -11.06 6.80
CA SER A 85 4.49 -11.93 6.18
C SER A 85 4.18 -11.50 4.74
N SER A 86 3.56 -12.40 3.96
CA SER A 86 3.11 -12.09 2.58
C SER A 86 2.19 -10.88 2.55
N ILE A 87 1.25 -10.75 3.49
CA ILE A 87 0.35 -9.60 3.57
C ILE A 87 1.10 -8.29 3.87
N SER A 88 2.12 -8.34 4.73
CA SER A 88 2.95 -7.17 5.02
C SER A 88 3.72 -6.71 3.79
N LEU A 89 4.28 -7.65 3.01
CA LEU A 89 4.97 -7.36 1.75
C LEU A 89 4.00 -6.80 0.70
N LEU A 90 2.80 -7.37 0.56
CA LEU A 90 1.77 -6.83 -0.35
C LEU A 90 1.36 -5.42 0.03
N ASN A 91 1.22 -5.11 1.32
CA ASN A 91 0.89 -3.76 1.78
C ASN A 91 2.02 -2.77 1.45
N ILE A 92 3.28 -3.17 1.58
CA ILE A 92 4.42 -2.35 1.14
C ILE A 92 4.37 -2.12 -0.37
N ALA A 93 4.11 -3.16 -1.17
CA ALA A 93 4.02 -3.02 -2.61
C ALA A 93 2.85 -2.11 -3.05
N ARG A 94 1.69 -2.24 -2.41
CA ARG A 94 0.54 -1.35 -2.63
C ARG A 94 0.87 0.10 -2.26
N PHE A 95 1.55 0.31 -1.14
CA PHE A 95 1.99 1.64 -0.73
C PHE A 95 2.94 2.26 -1.77
N LEU A 96 3.96 1.51 -2.23
CA LEU A 96 4.89 1.97 -3.27
C LEU A 96 4.19 2.28 -4.59
N LYS A 97 3.23 1.44 -4.98
CA LYS A 97 2.40 1.65 -6.17
C LYS A 97 1.62 2.97 -6.07
N ILE A 98 0.91 3.20 -4.96
CA ILE A 98 0.13 4.41 -4.75
C ILE A 98 1.05 5.64 -4.71
N ALA A 99 2.20 5.55 -4.03
CA ALA A 99 3.19 6.62 -4.01
C ALA A 99 3.66 6.99 -5.42
N ARG A 100 3.92 5.99 -6.27
CA ARG A 100 4.28 6.20 -7.67
C ARG A 100 3.12 6.82 -8.47
N GLU A 101 1.90 6.31 -8.34
CA GLU A 101 0.72 6.84 -9.03
C GLU A 101 0.41 8.29 -8.64
N VAL A 102 0.60 8.63 -7.36
CA VAL A 102 0.46 10.01 -6.86
C VAL A 102 1.52 10.92 -7.45
N LYS A 103 2.78 10.47 -7.52
CA LYS A 103 3.86 11.22 -8.15
C LYS A 103 3.61 11.40 -9.64
N ASP A 104 3.30 10.31 -10.34
CA ASP A 104 3.04 10.30 -11.78
C ASP A 104 1.84 11.19 -12.13
N TYR A 105 0.78 11.20 -11.30
CA TYR A 105 -0.36 12.10 -11.48
C TYR A 105 0.08 13.56 -11.61
N PHE A 106 0.91 14.06 -10.70
CA PHE A 106 1.33 15.46 -10.74
C PHE A 106 2.25 15.75 -11.92
N PHE A 107 3.24 14.90 -12.17
CA PHE A 107 4.24 15.12 -13.22
C PHE A 107 3.75 14.79 -14.64
N SER A 108 2.61 14.11 -14.80
CA SER A 108 1.97 13.85 -16.10
C SER A 108 1.00 14.94 -16.53
N LEU A 109 0.74 15.93 -15.69
CA LEU A 109 -0.16 17.03 -16.03
C LEU A 109 0.44 17.90 -17.13
N GLU A 110 -0.21 17.94 -18.30
CA GLU A 110 0.12 18.85 -19.37
C GLU A 110 -0.28 20.28 -18.94
N ASP A 111 0.48 21.28 -19.33
CA ASP A 111 0.21 22.71 -19.06
C ASP A 111 0.22 23.14 -17.57
N ILE A 112 0.88 22.36 -16.68
CA ILE A 112 1.02 22.79 -15.30
C ILE A 112 2.06 23.92 -15.20
N ASN A 113 1.62 25.08 -14.69
CA ASN A 113 2.54 26.15 -14.35
C ASN A 113 3.23 25.87 -13.01
N LEU A 114 4.48 25.39 -13.07
CA LEU A 114 5.26 25.03 -11.87
C LEU A 114 5.47 26.20 -10.90
N GLU A 115 5.46 27.45 -11.39
CA GLU A 115 5.54 28.62 -10.51
C GLU A 115 4.26 28.81 -9.68
N GLU A 116 3.09 28.45 -10.23
CA GLU A 116 1.81 28.50 -9.54
C GLU A 116 1.67 27.40 -8.49
N TYR A 117 2.39 26.27 -8.64
CA TYR A 117 2.32 25.08 -7.77
C TYR A 117 3.67 24.74 -7.13
N SER A 118 4.48 25.74 -6.82
CA SER A 118 5.86 25.53 -6.36
C SER A 118 5.97 24.68 -5.08
N ARG A 119 5.06 24.88 -4.12
CA ARG A 119 5.04 24.11 -2.86
C ARG A 119 4.57 22.70 -3.04
N LEU A 120 3.59 22.48 -3.89
CA LEU A 120 3.14 21.14 -4.23
C LEU A 120 4.21 20.41 -5.02
N TYR A 121 4.88 21.07 -5.95
CA TYR A 121 6.01 20.50 -6.68
C TYR A 121 7.05 19.91 -5.72
N ASP A 122 7.50 20.68 -4.75
CA ASP A 122 8.47 20.22 -3.75
C ASP A 122 7.95 18.99 -2.98
N MET A 123 6.64 18.99 -2.62
CA MET A 123 6.03 17.87 -1.89
C MET A 123 5.93 16.61 -2.75
N PHE A 124 5.56 16.72 -4.02
CA PHE A 124 5.47 15.58 -4.94
C PHE A 124 6.87 15.07 -5.35
N ASP A 125 7.85 15.97 -5.49
CA ASP A 125 9.22 15.57 -5.82
C ASP A 125 9.89 14.76 -4.72
N LEU A 126 9.62 15.09 -3.47
CA LEU A 126 10.09 14.34 -2.30
C LEU A 126 9.50 12.92 -2.19
N ILE A 127 8.47 12.56 -2.94
CA ILE A 127 7.90 11.21 -2.92
C ILE A 127 8.92 10.24 -3.55
N TYR A 128 9.46 9.35 -2.70
CA TYR A 128 10.33 8.28 -3.16
C TYR A 128 9.50 7.15 -3.79
N THR A 129 9.90 6.71 -4.96
CA THR A 129 9.27 5.60 -5.69
C THR A 129 10.28 4.50 -5.98
N ASN A 130 9.86 3.24 -5.89
CA ASN A 130 10.71 2.10 -6.25
C ASN A 130 9.90 1.03 -6.99
N LYS A 131 9.75 1.25 -8.29
CA LYS A 131 9.00 0.36 -9.19
C LYS A 131 9.59 -1.06 -9.22
N SER A 132 10.90 -1.20 -9.11
CA SER A 132 11.55 -2.51 -9.14
C SER A 132 11.15 -3.38 -7.95
N ILE A 133 11.12 -2.81 -6.73
CA ILE A 133 10.68 -3.53 -5.53
C ILE A 133 9.17 -3.82 -5.62
N GLU A 134 8.36 -2.83 -6.03
CA GLU A 134 6.92 -2.98 -6.26
C GLU A 134 6.62 -4.18 -7.15
N GLU A 135 7.17 -4.20 -8.37
CA GLU A 135 6.95 -5.25 -9.35
C GLU A 135 7.47 -6.61 -8.88
N LYS A 136 8.62 -6.63 -8.23
CA LYS A 136 9.20 -7.86 -7.69
C LYS A 136 8.30 -8.50 -6.62
N ILE A 137 7.73 -7.70 -5.73
CA ILE A 137 6.81 -8.23 -4.70
C ILE A 137 5.54 -8.78 -5.37
N PHE A 138 4.91 -8.02 -6.27
CA PHE A 138 3.70 -8.47 -6.97
C PHE A 138 3.93 -9.68 -7.89
N SER A 139 5.13 -9.86 -8.43
CA SER A 139 5.44 -11.06 -9.22
C SER A 139 5.62 -12.31 -8.38
N ILE A 140 6.04 -12.17 -7.12
CA ILE A 140 6.30 -13.28 -6.22
C ILE A 140 5.06 -13.65 -5.40
N ILE A 141 4.30 -12.66 -4.93
CA ILE A 141 3.18 -12.84 -4.01
C ILE A 141 1.88 -12.54 -4.74
N ILE A 142 1.09 -13.57 -5.01
CA ILE A 142 -0.20 -13.45 -5.73
C ILE A 142 -1.26 -12.92 -4.78
N ASP A 143 -1.35 -13.50 -3.58
CA ASP A 143 -2.28 -13.11 -2.50
C ASP A 143 -1.68 -13.41 -1.12
N GLU A 144 -2.46 -13.21 -0.07
CA GLU A 144 -2.03 -13.36 1.32
C GLU A 144 -1.46 -14.76 1.64
N ASN A 145 -1.94 -15.80 0.94
CA ASN A 145 -1.64 -17.20 1.20
C ASN A 145 -0.91 -17.88 0.03
N THR A 146 -0.80 -17.20 -1.11
CA THR A 146 -0.32 -17.81 -2.35
C THR A 146 0.95 -17.12 -2.83
N ILE A 147 2.01 -17.90 -2.95
CA ILE A 147 3.26 -17.51 -3.61
C ILE A 147 3.25 -18.08 -5.02
N ALA A 148 3.67 -17.28 -6.01
CA ALA A 148 3.76 -17.68 -7.41
C ALA A 148 4.59 -18.97 -7.58
N ASP A 149 4.18 -19.83 -8.49
CA ASP A 149 4.87 -21.11 -8.75
C ASP A 149 6.30 -20.90 -9.25
N ASP A 150 6.56 -19.78 -9.90
CA ASP A 150 7.84 -19.36 -10.48
C ASP A 150 8.61 -18.34 -9.64
N ALA A 151 8.17 -18.10 -8.40
CA ALA A 151 8.82 -17.16 -7.47
C ALA A 151 10.32 -17.43 -7.28
N SER A 152 10.73 -18.70 -7.41
CA SER A 152 12.14 -19.07 -7.56
C SER A 152 12.29 -20.35 -8.40
N PRO A 153 13.42 -20.54 -9.09
CA PRO A 153 13.67 -21.77 -9.87
C PRO A 153 13.55 -23.04 -9.03
N ASN A 154 14.00 -22.98 -7.78
CA ASN A 154 13.94 -24.09 -6.84
C ASN A 154 12.49 -24.45 -6.46
N LEU A 155 11.67 -23.45 -6.11
CA LEU A 155 10.26 -23.64 -5.79
C LEU A 155 9.49 -24.21 -6.97
N ASN A 156 9.73 -23.70 -8.18
CA ASN A 156 9.11 -24.21 -9.42
C ASN A 156 9.46 -25.70 -9.64
N SER A 157 10.74 -26.08 -9.47
CA SER A 157 11.18 -27.46 -9.60
C SER A 157 10.50 -28.37 -8.58
N LEU A 158 10.47 -27.97 -7.31
CA LEU A 158 9.85 -28.73 -6.22
C LEU A 158 8.34 -28.91 -6.45
N ARG A 159 7.63 -27.85 -6.86
CA ARG A 159 6.19 -27.95 -7.15
C ARG A 159 5.89 -28.85 -8.35
N LYS A 160 6.73 -28.81 -9.39
CA LYS A 160 6.60 -29.73 -10.55
C LYS A 160 6.82 -31.19 -10.11
N GLN A 161 7.81 -31.45 -9.26
CA GLN A 161 8.06 -32.79 -8.73
C GLN A 161 6.89 -33.27 -7.86
N SER A 162 6.37 -32.42 -6.97
CA SER A 162 5.18 -32.73 -6.15
C SER A 162 3.98 -33.12 -7.00
N LYS A 163 3.64 -32.28 -7.99
CA LYS A 163 2.53 -32.56 -8.94
C LYS A 163 2.72 -33.88 -9.69
N LYS A 164 3.96 -34.17 -10.12
CA LYS A 164 4.26 -35.44 -10.79
C LYS A 164 4.05 -36.64 -9.84
N LEU A 165 4.57 -36.56 -8.63
CA LEU A 165 4.41 -37.64 -7.64
C LEU A 165 2.93 -37.87 -7.27
N GLU A 166 2.13 -36.79 -7.17
CA GLU A 166 0.69 -36.91 -6.96
C GLU A 166 -0.01 -37.63 -8.12
N GLN A 167 0.37 -37.31 -9.36
CA GLN A 167 -0.17 -37.98 -10.55
C GLN A 167 0.24 -39.46 -10.61
N ASP A 168 1.51 -39.76 -10.32
CA ASP A 168 2.02 -41.12 -10.28
C ASP A 168 1.31 -41.94 -9.18
N ASN A 169 1.08 -41.37 -8.00
CA ASN A 169 0.33 -42.00 -6.92
C ASN A 169 -1.14 -42.26 -7.32
N ARG A 170 -1.83 -41.29 -7.94
CA ARG A 170 -3.19 -41.48 -8.44
C ARG A 170 -3.25 -42.56 -9.52
N GLY A 171 -2.28 -42.55 -10.45
CA GLY A 171 -2.15 -43.58 -11.48
C GLY A 171 -1.93 -44.97 -10.89
N GLY A 172 -1.04 -45.08 -9.88
CA GLY A 172 -0.79 -46.29 -9.14
C GLY A 172 -2.03 -46.82 -8.40
N LEU A 173 -2.75 -45.94 -7.72
CA LEU A 173 -4.01 -46.29 -7.05
C LEU A 173 -5.07 -46.78 -8.04
N ASN A 174 -5.26 -46.07 -9.15
CA ASN A 174 -6.21 -46.47 -10.18
C ASN A 174 -5.85 -47.85 -10.81
N SER A 175 -4.56 -48.06 -11.09
CA SER A 175 -4.13 -49.36 -11.60
C SER A 175 -4.31 -50.49 -10.58
N PHE A 176 -4.13 -50.20 -9.28
CA PHE A 176 -4.39 -51.15 -8.21
C PHE A 176 -5.88 -51.47 -8.07
N ILE A 177 -6.78 -50.47 -8.13
CA ILE A 177 -8.24 -50.64 -8.05
C ILE A 177 -8.77 -51.47 -9.23
N HIS A 178 -8.23 -51.27 -10.43
CA HIS A 178 -8.65 -51.98 -11.62
C HIS A 178 -7.86 -53.25 -11.92
N SER A 179 -6.95 -53.65 -10.98
CA SER A 179 -6.21 -54.91 -11.10
C SER A 179 -7.17 -56.08 -10.91
N SER A 180 -7.16 -57.05 -11.83
CA SER A 180 -7.93 -58.30 -11.72
C SER A 180 -7.59 -59.11 -10.45
N THR A 181 -6.43 -58.88 -9.88
CA THR A 181 -5.96 -59.59 -8.65
C THR A 181 -6.55 -58.92 -7.41
N TYR A 182 -6.68 -57.60 -7.36
CA TYR A 182 -7.01 -56.88 -6.14
C TYR A 182 -8.41 -56.31 -6.09
N SER A 183 -9.05 -56.09 -7.25
CA SER A 183 -10.41 -55.49 -7.34
C SER A 183 -11.47 -56.24 -6.52
N LYS A 184 -11.36 -57.57 -6.38
CA LYS A 184 -12.27 -58.37 -5.57
C LYS A 184 -12.19 -58.15 -4.04
N TYR A 185 -11.15 -57.50 -3.56
CA TYR A 185 -10.96 -57.17 -2.14
C TYR A 185 -11.27 -55.71 -1.80
N ILE A 186 -11.60 -54.87 -2.81
CA ILE A 186 -11.94 -53.45 -2.62
C ILE A 186 -13.46 -53.36 -2.57
N MET A 187 -13.98 -53.06 -1.39
CA MET A 187 -15.40 -52.70 -1.22
C MET A 187 -15.59 -51.26 -1.66
N GLU A 188 -16.66 -50.98 -2.39
CA GLU A 188 -17.12 -49.64 -2.72
C GLU A 188 -17.57 -48.87 -1.47
#